data_585e21671d1035d9b19eceb9b559683c
#
_entry.id   585e21671d1035d9b19eceb9b559683c
#
_cell.length_a   1.000
_cell.length_b   1.000
_cell.length_c   1.000
_cell.angle_alpha   90.00
_cell.angle_beta   90.00
_cell.angle_gamma   90.00
#
_symmetry.space_group_name_H-M   'P 1'
#
loop_
_entity.id
_entity.type
_entity.pdbx_description
1 polymer ?
#
loop_
_entity_poly.entity_id
_entity_poly.type
_entity_poly.pdbx_seq_one_letter_code
_entity_poly.pdbx_strand_id
1 'polypeptide(L)'
;MRFRLIFSFLLLFSIVTLSQEVRQNTAKLVLSINIDQLRTDFLYEFFDLYGDNGFKRLMAEGRLYSNAYYEFEHIDRASATATVMTGTNPYVSGIVSSQWLDRSSLRLINCTDDSKCKGLYTNYSASPVKLKSLTLTDEMKRATRGKSQVCAIAPDCDVAVMAGGHAADVVLWKNDDTGYWCSSSYYGEFPSWAAKMNKKIVGRKSEWEPFFPTEIYENYGDKAPKPFSYSFDGKSDIRAYKTSACLNTEVTEMAIACIRSGNMGLDDIPDLLSVSYYAGNYKMQPMDERPLEVQDMYLRLDQ
;
A
#
# COMPACT_ATOMS: atom_id res chain seq x y z
N MET A 1 36.37 -45.07 -36.08
CA MET A 1 34.99 -44.57 -36.03
C MET A 1 34.29 -44.72 -34.64
N ARG A 2 34.47 -45.78 -33.92
CA ARG A 2 33.83 -46.04 -32.62
C ARG A 2 34.29 -45.08 -31.48
N PHE A 3 35.54 -44.66 -31.46
CA PHE A 3 36.06 -43.71 -30.45
C PHE A 3 35.54 -42.27 -30.59
N ARG A 4 35.23 -41.81 -31.79
CA ARG A 4 34.68 -40.45 -32.02
C ARG A 4 33.23 -40.34 -31.58
N LEU A 5 32.46 -41.42 -31.68
CA LEU A 5 31.07 -41.48 -31.23
C LEU A 5 30.93 -41.43 -29.68
N ILE A 6 31.84 -42.11 -28.97
CA ILE A 6 31.87 -42.15 -27.52
C ILE A 6 32.24 -40.75 -26.96
N PHE A 7 33.17 -40.04 -27.60
CA PHE A 7 33.56 -38.69 -27.16
C PHE A 7 32.44 -37.66 -27.41
N SER A 8 31.69 -37.77 -28.51
CA SER A 8 30.51 -36.91 -28.78
C SER A 8 29.37 -37.20 -27.81
N PHE A 9 29.18 -38.42 -27.36
CA PHE A 9 28.14 -38.80 -26.40
C PHE A 9 28.50 -38.31 -24.98
N LEU A 10 29.77 -38.34 -24.59
CA LEU A 10 30.26 -37.79 -23.34
C LEU A 10 30.15 -36.27 -23.27
N LEU A 11 30.41 -35.55 -24.39
CA LEU A 11 30.21 -34.12 -24.50
C LEU A 11 28.75 -33.69 -24.39
N LEU A 12 27.83 -34.44 -24.98
CA LEU A 12 26.38 -34.21 -24.87
C LEU A 12 25.87 -34.46 -23.45
N PHE A 13 26.41 -35.46 -22.75
CA PHE A 13 26.05 -35.72 -21.35
C PHE A 13 26.57 -34.64 -20.39
N SER A 14 27.73 -34.05 -20.66
CA SER A 14 28.30 -32.95 -19.89
C SER A 14 27.51 -31.65 -20.05
N ILE A 15 26.85 -31.40 -21.18
CA ILE A 15 26.01 -30.22 -21.39
C ILE A 15 24.65 -30.36 -20.67
N VAL A 16 24.13 -31.54 -20.52
CA VAL A 16 22.89 -31.79 -19.81
C VAL A 16 23.05 -31.67 -18.27
N THR A 17 24.24 -31.95 -17.75
CA THR A 17 24.51 -31.82 -16.30
C THR A 17 24.83 -30.39 -15.84
N LEU A 18 25.08 -29.44 -16.75
CA LEU A 18 25.34 -28.02 -16.44
C LEU A 18 24.07 -27.17 -16.36
N SER A 19 22.91 -27.73 -16.69
CA SER A 19 21.61 -27.10 -16.46
C SER A 19 21.04 -27.52 -15.10
N GLN A 20 21.80 -27.42 -14.03
CA GLN A 20 21.20 -27.21 -12.72
C GLN A 20 20.71 -25.77 -12.73
N GLU A 21 19.42 -25.57 -13.01
CA GLU A 21 18.73 -24.38 -12.59
C GLU A 21 19.05 -24.19 -11.11
N VAL A 22 19.87 -23.20 -10.81
CA VAL A 22 19.89 -22.62 -9.47
C VAL A 22 18.47 -22.14 -9.25
N ARG A 23 17.64 -22.95 -8.59
CA ARG A 23 16.35 -22.50 -8.09
C ARG A 23 16.67 -21.34 -7.16
N GLN A 24 16.69 -20.14 -7.71
CA GLN A 24 16.64 -18.96 -6.89
C GLN A 24 15.39 -19.12 -6.05
N ASN A 25 15.55 -19.11 -4.74
CA ASN A 25 14.43 -19.10 -3.81
C ASN A 25 13.63 -17.81 -4.08
N THR A 26 12.68 -17.90 -4.99
CA THR A 26 11.81 -16.78 -5.35
C THR A 26 10.93 -16.50 -4.13
N ALA A 27 10.82 -15.24 -3.75
CA ALA A 27 9.91 -14.84 -2.68
C ALA A 27 8.49 -15.31 -3.05
N LYS A 28 7.83 -16.02 -2.12
CA LYS A 28 6.46 -16.52 -2.33
C LYS A 28 5.41 -15.42 -2.15
N LEU A 29 5.72 -14.43 -1.32
CA LEU A 29 4.87 -13.25 -1.12
C LEU A 29 5.76 -12.01 -1.14
N VAL A 30 5.38 -11.04 -1.98
CA VAL A 30 5.94 -9.69 -1.99
C VAL A 30 4.95 -8.78 -1.30
N LEU A 31 5.39 -8.13 -0.22
CA LEU A 31 4.60 -7.14 0.49
C LEU A 31 5.15 -5.74 0.17
N SER A 32 4.35 -4.93 -0.53
CA SER A 32 4.65 -3.53 -0.79
C SER A 32 3.95 -2.67 0.25
N ILE A 33 4.70 -2.06 1.15
CA ILE A 33 4.18 -1.16 2.19
C ILE A 33 4.44 0.28 1.76
N ASN A 34 3.38 1.03 1.54
CA ASN A 34 3.43 2.45 1.24
C ASN A 34 2.90 3.22 2.44
N ILE A 35 3.61 4.26 2.87
CA ILE A 35 3.18 5.08 4.00
C ILE A 35 3.09 6.52 3.52
N ASP A 36 1.85 6.99 3.36
CA ASP A 36 1.59 8.36 2.91
C ASP A 36 2.00 9.37 3.98
N GLN A 37 2.67 10.43 3.56
CA GLN A 37 3.20 11.52 4.41
C GLN A 37 4.24 11.08 5.46
N LEU A 38 4.87 9.92 5.30
CA LEU A 38 5.98 9.52 6.15
C LEU A 38 7.18 10.47 5.92
N ARG A 39 7.63 11.13 6.97
CA ARG A 39 8.80 12.02 6.95
C ARG A 39 10.04 11.26 7.39
N THR A 40 11.09 11.33 6.58
CA THR A 40 12.36 10.66 6.87
C THR A 40 13.04 11.21 8.12
N ASP A 41 12.94 12.53 8.36
CA ASP A 41 13.50 13.16 9.57
C ASP A 41 12.85 12.60 10.85
N PHE A 42 11.54 12.36 10.86
CA PHE A 42 10.85 11.79 12.02
C PHE A 42 11.21 10.31 12.27
N LEU A 43 11.61 9.57 11.25
CA LEU A 43 12.13 8.22 11.45
C LEU A 43 13.41 8.22 12.29
N TYR A 44 14.25 9.23 12.13
CA TYR A 44 15.48 9.37 12.92
C TYR A 44 15.21 10.08 14.26
N GLU A 45 14.34 11.06 14.28
CA GLU A 45 14.03 11.84 15.45
C GLU A 45 13.36 11.00 16.56
N PHE A 46 12.42 10.13 16.19
CA PHE A 46 11.76 9.22 17.12
C PHE A 46 12.46 7.86 17.26
N PHE A 47 13.69 7.72 16.75
CA PHE A 47 14.38 6.43 16.68
C PHE A 47 14.51 5.74 18.02
N ASP A 48 14.81 6.47 19.09
CA ASP A 48 14.98 5.90 20.44
C ASP A 48 13.67 5.36 21.02
N LEU A 49 12.53 5.84 20.54
CA LEU A 49 11.20 5.43 20.98
C LEU A 49 10.71 4.14 20.29
N TYR A 50 11.30 3.75 19.16
CA TYR A 50 10.89 2.55 18.41
C TYR A 50 11.30 1.25 19.11
N GLY A 51 10.47 0.22 18.90
CA GLY A 51 10.80 -1.15 19.27
C GLY A 51 11.84 -1.78 18.34
N ASP A 52 12.33 -2.97 18.72
CA ASP A 52 13.39 -3.66 17.96
C ASP A 52 12.88 -4.35 16.68
N ASN A 53 11.57 -4.56 16.54
CA ASN A 53 11.00 -5.40 15.46
C ASN A 53 10.33 -4.62 14.33
N GLY A 54 10.19 -3.29 14.44
CA GLY A 54 9.59 -2.41 13.46
C GLY A 54 10.61 -1.71 12.56
N PHE A 55 10.63 -0.38 12.59
CA PHE A 55 11.54 0.43 11.76
C PHE A 55 13.02 0.12 12.01
N LYS A 56 13.42 -0.10 13.25
CA LYS A 56 14.83 -0.47 13.57
C LYS A 56 15.25 -1.73 12.85
N ARG A 57 14.41 -2.76 12.86
CA ARG A 57 14.69 -4.03 12.17
C ARG A 57 14.74 -3.85 10.66
N LEU A 58 13.78 -3.12 10.07
CA LEU A 58 13.76 -2.85 8.64
C LEU A 58 15.02 -2.09 8.19
N MET A 59 15.49 -1.13 8.99
CA MET A 59 16.72 -0.38 8.71
C MET A 59 17.99 -1.24 8.87
N ALA A 60 18.02 -2.15 9.86
CA ALA A 60 19.19 -2.99 10.15
C ALA A 60 19.34 -4.18 9.21
N GLU A 61 18.22 -4.85 8.86
CA GLU A 61 18.22 -6.06 8.03
C GLU A 61 17.98 -5.77 6.55
N GLY A 62 17.38 -4.63 6.23
CA GLY A 62 17.00 -4.22 4.88
C GLY A 62 18.06 -3.38 4.17
N ARG A 63 17.71 -2.88 3.00
CA ARG A 63 18.49 -1.89 2.26
C ARG A 63 17.80 -0.54 2.32
N LEU A 64 18.40 0.43 3.00
CA LEU A 64 17.93 1.79 3.11
C LEU A 64 18.45 2.65 1.95
N TYR A 65 17.55 3.29 1.22
CA TYR A 65 17.86 4.31 0.20
C TYR A 65 17.60 5.69 0.81
N SER A 66 18.61 6.29 1.39
CA SER A 66 18.51 7.57 2.12
C SER A 66 18.38 8.80 1.23
N ASN A 67 18.59 8.66 -0.08
CA ASN A 67 18.53 9.75 -1.05
C ASN A 67 17.60 9.41 -2.22
N ALA A 68 16.37 9.02 -1.91
CA ALA A 68 15.34 8.78 -2.91
C ALA A 68 14.45 10.04 -3.05
N TYR A 69 14.19 10.46 -4.29
CA TYR A 69 13.35 11.63 -4.58
C TYR A 69 12.58 11.44 -5.89
N TYR A 70 11.50 12.17 -6.02
CA TYR A 70 10.75 12.24 -7.28
C TYR A 70 11.34 13.30 -8.19
N GLU A 71 11.48 13.01 -9.49
CA GLU A 71 12.00 13.93 -10.50
C GLU A 71 10.93 14.87 -11.08
N PHE A 72 9.87 15.17 -10.34
CA PHE A 72 8.81 16.08 -10.77
C PHE A 72 8.30 16.92 -9.58
N GLU A 73 7.82 18.14 -9.86
CA GLU A 73 7.55 19.14 -8.83
C GLU A 73 6.19 18.94 -8.14
N HIS A 74 5.16 18.58 -8.90
CA HIS A 74 3.80 18.49 -8.35
C HIS A 74 3.51 17.07 -7.88
N ILE A 75 3.92 16.79 -6.64
CA ILE A 75 3.78 15.47 -6.02
C ILE A 75 2.52 15.44 -5.18
N ASP A 76 1.62 14.51 -5.50
CA ASP A 76 0.52 14.12 -4.65
C ASP A 76 0.47 12.59 -4.50
N ARG A 77 -0.42 12.07 -3.67
CA ARG A 77 -0.47 10.63 -3.39
C ARG A 77 -0.75 9.77 -4.63
N ALA A 78 -1.56 10.24 -5.60
CA ALA A 78 -1.86 9.49 -6.82
C ALA A 78 -0.64 9.45 -7.76
N SER A 79 -0.04 10.62 -8.05
CA SER A 79 1.16 10.71 -8.90
C SER A 79 2.36 10.00 -8.28
N ALA A 80 2.54 10.10 -6.95
CA ALA A 80 3.59 9.41 -6.24
C ALA A 80 3.40 7.88 -6.29
N THR A 81 2.21 7.37 -5.97
CA THR A 81 1.91 5.93 -6.02
C THR A 81 2.06 5.38 -7.43
N ALA A 82 1.51 6.07 -8.44
CA ALA A 82 1.66 5.68 -9.83
C ALA A 82 3.14 5.61 -10.25
N THR A 83 3.96 6.58 -9.83
CA THR A 83 5.41 6.61 -10.13
C THR A 83 6.14 5.45 -9.47
N VAL A 84 5.89 5.16 -8.20
CA VAL A 84 6.52 4.03 -7.49
C VAL A 84 6.13 2.70 -8.14
N MET A 85 4.85 2.53 -8.47
CA MET A 85 4.34 1.27 -9.00
C MET A 85 4.66 1.03 -10.48
N THR A 86 4.89 2.09 -11.27
CA THR A 86 5.21 1.97 -12.70
C THR A 86 6.69 2.17 -13.02
N GLY A 87 7.47 2.74 -12.08
CA GLY A 87 8.85 3.17 -12.34
C GLY A 87 8.94 4.30 -13.36
N THR A 88 7.86 5.05 -13.61
CA THR A 88 7.81 6.12 -14.61
C THR A 88 7.27 7.43 -14.00
N ASN A 89 7.64 8.56 -14.60
CA ASN A 89 7.12 9.85 -14.17
C ASN A 89 5.67 10.10 -14.67
N PRO A 90 4.97 11.13 -14.16
CA PRO A 90 3.59 11.45 -14.54
C PRO A 90 3.36 11.71 -16.04
N TYR A 91 4.36 12.19 -16.76
CA TYR A 91 4.27 12.40 -18.20
C TYR A 91 4.08 11.08 -18.96
N VAL A 92 4.74 10.02 -18.51
CA VAL A 92 4.67 8.68 -19.11
C VAL A 92 3.47 7.91 -18.58
N SER A 93 3.28 7.90 -17.26
CA SER A 93 2.16 7.19 -16.62
C SER A 93 0.79 7.81 -16.91
N GLY A 94 0.73 9.10 -17.25
CA GLY A 94 -0.50 9.84 -17.48
C GLY A 94 -1.21 10.29 -16.19
N ILE A 95 -0.67 9.97 -15.01
CA ILE A 95 -1.25 10.34 -13.71
C ILE A 95 -0.50 11.55 -13.16
N VAL A 96 -0.99 12.71 -13.44
CA VAL A 96 -0.35 13.98 -13.05
C VAL A 96 -0.76 14.46 -11.66
N SER A 97 -1.91 14.01 -11.17
CA SER A 97 -2.47 14.35 -9.86
C SER A 97 -3.66 13.43 -9.55
N SER A 98 -4.18 13.48 -8.33
CA SER A 98 -5.45 12.85 -7.94
C SER A 98 -6.63 13.42 -8.74
N GLN A 99 -6.56 14.72 -9.08
CA GLN A 99 -7.56 15.43 -9.87
C GLN A 99 -6.91 16.41 -10.83
N TRP A 100 -7.50 16.60 -12.00
CA TRP A 100 -7.12 17.66 -12.94
C TRP A 100 -8.29 18.16 -13.76
N LEU A 101 -8.15 19.35 -14.34
CA LEU A 101 -9.11 19.91 -15.29
C LEU A 101 -8.94 19.19 -16.64
N ASP A 102 -9.96 18.46 -17.07
CA ASP A 102 -10.01 17.95 -18.44
C ASP A 102 -10.31 19.10 -19.41
N ARG A 103 -9.36 19.35 -20.30
CA ARG A 103 -9.43 20.48 -21.24
C ARG A 103 -10.53 20.33 -22.30
N SER A 104 -10.96 19.09 -22.57
CA SER A 104 -11.99 18.83 -23.58
C SER A 104 -13.39 19.08 -23.04
N SER A 105 -13.65 18.68 -21.80
CA SER A 105 -14.95 18.82 -21.14
C SER A 105 -15.04 20.04 -20.23
N LEU A 106 -13.91 20.69 -19.90
CA LEU A 106 -13.78 21.78 -18.92
C LEU A 106 -14.31 21.39 -17.54
N ARG A 107 -14.20 20.08 -17.19
CA ARG A 107 -14.62 19.55 -15.90
C ARG A 107 -13.43 19.07 -15.11
N LEU A 108 -13.51 19.20 -13.79
CA LEU A 108 -12.58 18.55 -12.89
C LEU A 108 -12.90 17.06 -12.88
N ILE A 109 -11.88 16.23 -13.15
CA ILE A 109 -11.98 14.78 -13.16
C ILE A 109 -10.96 14.16 -12.20
N ASN A 110 -11.34 13.03 -11.60
CA ASN A 110 -10.39 12.26 -10.79
C ASN A 110 -9.55 11.31 -11.69
N CYS A 111 -8.36 10.99 -11.23
CA CYS A 111 -7.45 10.07 -11.93
C CYS A 111 -8.07 8.67 -12.13
N THR A 112 -9.03 8.28 -11.31
CA THR A 112 -9.68 6.98 -11.32
C THR A 112 -11.09 6.96 -11.91
N ASP A 113 -11.66 8.13 -12.30
CA ASP A 113 -13.04 8.19 -12.84
C ASP A 113 -13.21 7.28 -14.06
N ASP A 114 -14.16 6.35 -13.99
CA ASP A 114 -14.57 5.48 -15.09
C ASP A 114 -16.07 5.15 -15.02
N SER A 115 -16.87 5.82 -15.84
CA SER A 115 -18.32 5.62 -15.88
C SER A 115 -18.77 4.26 -16.42
N LYS A 116 -17.85 3.44 -16.97
CA LYS A 116 -18.15 2.09 -17.45
C LYS A 116 -18.19 1.05 -16.33
N CYS A 117 -17.62 1.38 -15.17
CA CYS A 117 -17.59 0.53 -14.01
C CYS A 117 -18.72 0.88 -13.04
N LYS A 118 -18.99 -0.03 -12.11
CA LYS A 118 -19.92 0.20 -10.99
C LYS A 118 -19.15 0.11 -9.68
N GLY A 119 -19.45 1.00 -8.75
CA GLY A 119 -18.94 0.89 -7.39
C GLY A 119 -19.55 -0.32 -6.66
N LEU A 120 -18.77 -0.94 -5.81
CA LEU A 120 -19.15 -2.03 -4.93
C LEU A 120 -18.98 -1.53 -3.49
N TYR A 121 -20.06 -1.40 -2.74
CA TYR A 121 -20.15 -0.71 -1.44
C TYR A 121 -19.84 0.81 -1.52
N THR A 122 -19.93 1.38 -2.70
CA THR A 122 -19.79 2.82 -2.97
C THR A 122 -20.59 3.21 -4.20
N ASN A 123 -20.95 4.47 -4.31
CA ASN A 123 -21.54 5.04 -5.54
C ASN A 123 -20.46 5.54 -6.51
N TYR A 124 -19.20 5.54 -6.12
CA TYR A 124 -18.08 5.99 -6.93
C TYR A 124 -17.60 4.89 -7.88
N SER A 125 -17.52 5.23 -9.16
CA SER A 125 -17.08 4.32 -10.23
C SER A 125 -15.63 4.59 -10.57
N ALA A 126 -14.76 3.61 -10.36
CA ALA A 126 -13.32 3.76 -10.47
C ALA A 126 -12.66 2.64 -11.27
N SER A 127 -11.62 2.99 -12.02
CA SER A 127 -10.70 2.03 -12.65
C SER A 127 -9.34 2.68 -12.94
N PRO A 128 -8.30 1.90 -13.30
CA PRO A 128 -7.01 2.43 -13.73
C PRO A 128 -6.98 2.88 -15.20
N VAL A 129 -8.10 3.10 -15.85
CA VAL A 129 -8.19 3.38 -17.31
C VAL A 129 -7.34 4.58 -17.76
N LYS A 130 -7.06 5.53 -16.87
CA LYS A 130 -6.22 6.70 -17.18
C LYS A 130 -4.73 6.46 -16.96
N LEU A 131 -4.37 5.37 -16.27
CA LEU A 131 -2.99 4.93 -16.10
C LEU A 131 -2.50 4.31 -17.41
N LYS A 132 -1.47 4.90 -18.03
CA LYS A 132 -0.98 4.50 -19.36
C LYS A 132 0.16 3.50 -19.31
N SER A 133 0.80 3.36 -18.16
CA SER A 133 1.93 2.47 -17.95
C SER A 133 1.51 1.24 -17.17
N LEU A 134 2.14 0.10 -17.42
CA LEU A 134 1.98 -1.09 -16.59
C LEU A 134 2.64 -0.88 -15.23
N THR A 135 2.00 -1.40 -14.21
CA THR A 135 2.53 -1.39 -12.85
C THR A 135 3.37 -2.64 -12.56
N LEU A 136 4.10 -2.62 -11.45
CA LEU A 136 4.78 -3.82 -10.94
C LEU A 136 3.80 -4.98 -10.76
N THR A 137 2.57 -4.70 -10.33
CA THR A 137 1.49 -5.67 -10.17
C THR A 137 1.04 -6.27 -11.49
N ASP A 138 0.92 -5.46 -12.54
CA ASP A 138 0.60 -5.93 -13.90
C ASP A 138 1.73 -6.83 -14.44
N GLU A 139 2.98 -6.44 -14.24
CA GLU A 139 4.15 -7.21 -14.65
C GLU A 139 4.26 -8.54 -13.88
N MET A 140 3.93 -8.57 -12.61
CA MET A 140 3.84 -9.80 -11.82
C MET A 140 2.81 -10.77 -12.43
N LYS A 141 1.62 -10.28 -12.74
CA LYS A 141 0.57 -11.07 -13.42
C LYS A 141 1.05 -11.59 -14.78
N ARG A 142 1.71 -10.73 -15.55
CA ARG A 142 2.25 -11.12 -16.87
C ARG A 142 3.33 -12.20 -16.75
N ALA A 143 4.29 -12.01 -15.84
CA ALA A 143 5.40 -12.96 -15.63
C ALA A 143 4.90 -14.34 -15.17
N THR A 144 3.86 -14.38 -14.36
CA THR A 144 3.26 -15.63 -13.85
C THR A 144 2.12 -16.18 -14.71
N ARG A 145 1.87 -15.56 -15.87
CA ARG A 145 0.76 -15.92 -16.77
C ARG A 145 -0.61 -15.89 -16.07
N GLY A 146 -0.81 -14.85 -15.24
CA GLY A 146 -2.05 -14.63 -14.51
C GLY A 146 -2.23 -15.48 -13.25
N LYS A 147 -1.24 -16.27 -12.86
CA LYS A 147 -1.38 -17.20 -11.70
C LYS A 147 -1.14 -16.52 -10.35
N SER A 148 -0.30 -15.48 -10.29
CA SER A 148 -0.11 -14.70 -9.06
C SER A 148 -1.43 -14.14 -8.55
N GLN A 149 -1.62 -14.13 -7.24
CA GLN A 149 -2.63 -13.30 -6.62
C GLN A 149 -2.06 -11.90 -6.37
N VAL A 150 -2.78 -10.88 -6.81
CA VAL A 150 -2.40 -9.48 -6.67
C VAL A 150 -3.50 -8.71 -6.00
N CYS A 151 -3.19 -8.14 -4.85
CA CYS A 151 -4.14 -7.38 -4.03
C CYS A 151 -3.58 -6.00 -3.68
N ALA A 152 -4.45 -4.99 -3.61
CA ALA A 152 -4.10 -3.66 -3.14
C ALA A 152 -5.15 -3.18 -2.13
N ILE A 153 -4.69 -2.67 -0.98
CA ILE A 153 -5.53 -2.18 0.12
C ILE A 153 -4.98 -0.82 0.56
N ALA A 154 -5.79 0.21 0.46
CA ALA A 154 -5.39 1.57 0.82
C ALA A 154 -6.56 2.36 1.44
N PRO A 155 -6.27 3.41 2.22
CA PRO A 155 -7.30 4.32 2.70
C PRO A 155 -8.08 5.01 1.57
N ASP A 156 -7.40 5.36 0.49
CA ASP A 156 -7.93 6.19 -0.58
C ASP A 156 -8.01 5.45 -1.91
N CYS A 157 -9.04 5.78 -2.70
CA CYS A 157 -9.35 5.14 -3.98
C CYS A 157 -8.19 5.27 -4.98
N ASP A 158 -7.66 6.48 -5.14
CA ASP A 158 -6.58 6.77 -6.06
C ASP A 158 -5.32 5.95 -5.74
N VAL A 159 -4.95 5.86 -4.46
CA VAL A 159 -3.82 5.05 -4.01
C VAL A 159 -4.06 3.56 -4.27
N ALA A 160 -5.23 3.05 -3.89
CA ALA A 160 -5.57 1.64 -4.07
C ALA A 160 -5.55 1.23 -5.56
N VAL A 161 -6.17 2.04 -6.42
CA VAL A 161 -6.26 1.77 -7.86
C VAL A 161 -4.89 1.89 -8.54
N MET A 162 -4.09 2.91 -8.19
CA MET A 162 -2.73 3.05 -8.76
C MET A 162 -1.80 1.94 -8.28
N ALA A 163 -1.94 1.47 -7.04
CA ALA A 163 -1.17 0.34 -6.52
C ALA A 163 -1.61 -1.01 -7.12
N GLY A 164 -2.92 -1.20 -7.34
CA GLY A 164 -3.45 -2.41 -7.95
C GLY A 164 -3.15 -2.55 -9.44
N GLY A 165 -3.09 -1.43 -10.16
CA GLY A 165 -2.89 -1.44 -11.60
C GLY A 165 -4.08 -2.03 -12.36
N HIS A 166 -3.80 -2.58 -13.57
CA HIS A 166 -4.84 -3.06 -14.49
C HIS A 166 -5.27 -4.51 -14.24
N ALA A 167 -4.41 -5.32 -13.63
CA ALA A 167 -4.59 -6.77 -13.57
C ALA A 167 -4.73 -7.33 -12.14
N ALA A 168 -4.91 -6.48 -11.14
CA ALA A 168 -5.11 -6.93 -9.77
C ALA A 168 -6.40 -7.74 -9.61
N ASP A 169 -6.39 -8.74 -8.71
CA ASP A 169 -7.57 -9.55 -8.37
C ASP A 169 -8.47 -8.87 -7.36
N VAL A 170 -7.87 -8.08 -6.46
CA VAL A 170 -8.60 -7.38 -5.39
C VAL A 170 -8.00 -6.00 -5.18
N VAL A 171 -8.84 -4.97 -5.27
CA VAL A 171 -8.47 -3.59 -4.92
C VAL A 171 -9.52 -3.03 -3.98
N LEU A 172 -9.11 -2.63 -2.78
CA LEU A 172 -10.01 -2.15 -1.74
C LEU A 172 -9.57 -0.78 -1.22
N TRP A 173 -10.56 0.08 -1.01
CA TRP A 173 -10.36 1.38 -0.34
C TRP A 173 -11.50 1.70 0.62
N LYS A 174 -11.30 2.69 1.48
CA LYS A 174 -12.30 3.13 2.46
C LYS A 174 -13.25 4.16 1.83
N ASN A 175 -14.54 3.91 1.87
CA ASN A 175 -15.56 4.85 1.41
C ASN A 175 -15.71 5.99 2.43
N ASP A 176 -15.58 7.24 1.97
CA ASP A 176 -15.61 8.46 2.80
C ASP A 176 -17.00 8.76 3.37
N ASP A 177 -18.08 8.27 2.73
CA ASP A 177 -19.46 8.56 3.14
C ASP A 177 -20.00 7.52 4.11
N THR A 178 -19.60 6.25 3.94
CA THR A 178 -20.24 5.13 4.63
C THR A 178 -19.33 4.41 5.61
N GLY A 179 -18.02 4.61 5.50
CA GLY A 179 -17.02 3.89 6.29
C GLY A 179 -16.87 2.40 5.92
N TYR A 180 -17.51 1.92 4.85
CA TYR A 180 -17.26 0.58 4.34
C TYR A 180 -15.96 0.52 3.54
N TRP A 181 -15.30 -0.63 3.57
CA TRP A 181 -14.37 -1.00 2.51
C TRP A 181 -15.16 -1.27 1.25
N CYS A 182 -14.69 -0.74 0.15
CA CYS A 182 -15.38 -0.76 -1.12
C CYS A 182 -14.40 -1.07 -2.26
N SER A 183 -14.95 -1.31 -3.45
CA SER A 183 -14.20 -1.67 -4.64
C SER A 183 -14.92 -1.17 -5.89
N SER A 184 -14.44 -1.60 -7.04
CA SER A 184 -15.05 -1.38 -8.35
C SER A 184 -15.30 -2.70 -9.06
N SER A 185 -16.38 -2.76 -9.85
CA SER A 185 -16.64 -3.88 -10.74
C SER A 185 -15.55 -4.12 -11.80
N TYR A 186 -14.63 -3.18 -11.96
CA TYR A 186 -13.44 -3.38 -12.79
C TYR A 186 -12.60 -4.58 -12.33
N TYR A 187 -12.48 -4.76 -11.02
CA TYR A 187 -11.71 -5.84 -10.39
C TYR A 187 -12.56 -7.10 -10.08
N GLY A 188 -13.76 -7.21 -10.69
CA GLY A 188 -14.65 -8.34 -10.51
C GLY A 188 -15.63 -8.18 -9.35
N GLU A 189 -15.97 -9.30 -8.71
CA GLU A 189 -16.92 -9.32 -7.59
C GLU A 189 -16.26 -8.90 -6.28
N PHE A 190 -17.05 -8.29 -5.40
CA PHE A 190 -16.56 -7.91 -4.07
C PHE A 190 -16.24 -9.16 -3.23
N PRO A 191 -15.02 -9.30 -2.69
CA PRO A 191 -14.61 -10.50 -1.98
C PRO A 191 -15.47 -10.81 -0.77
N SER A 192 -15.90 -12.06 -0.63
CA SER A 192 -16.77 -12.48 0.50
C SER A 192 -16.12 -12.27 1.87
N TRP A 193 -14.79 -12.42 1.95
CA TRP A 193 -14.05 -12.15 3.18
C TRP A 193 -14.05 -10.66 3.53
N ALA A 194 -13.94 -9.77 2.54
CA ALA A 194 -14.02 -8.32 2.76
C ALA A 194 -15.44 -7.89 3.18
N ALA A 195 -16.47 -8.52 2.63
CA ALA A 195 -17.85 -8.31 3.07
C ALA A 195 -18.08 -8.74 4.53
N LYS A 196 -17.44 -9.83 4.99
CA LYS A 196 -17.44 -10.24 6.40
C LYS A 196 -16.70 -9.24 7.28
N MET A 197 -15.56 -8.73 6.82
CA MET A 197 -14.81 -7.68 7.53
C MET A 197 -15.64 -6.40 7.66
N ASN A 198 -16.30 -5.96 6.61
CA ASN A 198 -17.22 -4.82 6.67
C ASN A 198 -18.27 -4.95 7.76
N LYS A 199 -18.89 -6.12 7.90
CA LYS A 199 -19.87 -6.37 8.98
C LYS A 199 -19.26 -6.30 10.38
N LYS A 200 -17.97 -6.65 10.52
CA LYS A 200 -17.24 -6.61 11.80
C LYS A 200 -16.77 -5.20 12.15
N ILE A 201 -16.36 -4.42 11.15
CA ILE A 201 -15.67 -3.15 11.33
C ILE A 201 -16.64 -1.98 11.42
N VAL A 202 -17.62 -1.90 10.50
CA VAL A 202 -18.55 -0.76 10.44
C VAL A 202 -19.46 -0.75 11.67
N GLY A 203 -19.41 0.36 12.41
CA GLY A 203 -20.09 0.54 13.68
C GLY A 203 -19.32 0.03 14.90
N ARG A 204 -18.09 -0.50 14.72
CA ARG A 204 -17.15 -0.75 15.80
C ARG A 204 -16.67 0.59 16.36
N LYS A 205 -16.80 0.74 17.68
CA LYS A 205 -16.16 1.88 18.36
C LYS A 205 -14.65 1.67 18.39
N SER A 206 -13.91 2.69 18.01
CA SER A 206 -12.45 2.72 18.08
C SER A 206 -12.04 3.94 18.87
N GLU A 207 -11.03 3.80 19.69
CA GLU A 207 -10.47 4.88 20.50
C GLU A 207 -8.99 5.04 20.16
N TRP A 208 -8.57 6.27 20.03
CA TRP A 208 -7.18 6.63 19.83
C TRP A 208 -6.72 7.53 20.97
N GLU A 209 -5.91 6.96 21.82
CA GLU A 209 -5.23 7.58 22.94
C GLU A 209 -3.72 7.32 22.78
N PRO A 210 -2.85 8.04 23.49
CA PRO A 210 -1.43 7.76 23.46
C PRO A 210 -1.14 6.28 23.76
N PHE A 211 -0.32 5.63 22.94
CA PHE A 211 0.02 4.20 23.07
C PHE A 211 0.86 3.92 24.34
N PHE A 212 1.74 4.88 24.67
CA PHE A 212 2.54 4.84 25.87
C PHE A 212 2.11 5.94 26.86
N PRO A 213 2.56 5.89 28.13
CA PRO A 213 2.47 7.02 29.04
C PRO A 213 3.07 8.27 28.42
N THR A 214 2.44 9.44 28.64
CA THR A 214 2.84 10.71 27.98
C THR A 214 4.28 11.15 28.29
N GLU A 215 4.84 10.67 29.38
CA GLU A 215 6.21 10.95 29.82
C GLU A 215 7.28 10.29 28.94
N ILE A 216 6.89 9.29 28.12
CA ILE A 216 7.79 8.60 27.19
C ILE A 216 7.99 9.41 25.91
N TYR A 217 6.98 10.17 25.50
CA TYR A 217 7.04 10.96 24.29
C TYR A 217 7.96 12.17 24.44
N GLU A 218 8.64 12.55 23.37
CA GLU A 218 9.49 13.71 23.34
C GLU A 218 8.68 15.01 23.56
N ASN A 219 9.26 15.90 24.34
CA ASN A 219 8.66 17.21 24.62
C ASN A 219 9.25 18.26 23.68
N TYR A 220 8.48 18.66 22.70
CA TYR A 220 8.83 19.73 21.78
C TYR A 220 8.13 21.04 22.20
N GLY A 221 8.88 21.93 22.83
CA GLY A 221 8.41 23.23 23.24
C GLY A 221 8.33 23.44 24.76
N ASP A 222 7.72 24.55 25.18
CA ASP A 222 7.70 25.00 26.58
C ASP A 222 6.67 24.29 27.47
N LYS A 223 5.85 23.40 26.92
CA LYS A 223 4.76 22.73 27.64
C LYS A 223 4.86 21.23 27.51
N ALA A 224 4.69 20.54 28.63
CA ALA A 224 4.59 19.08 28.62
C ALA A 224 3.51 18.58 27.67
N PRO A 225 3.73 17.44 26.97
CA PRO A 225 2.74 16.83 26.08
C PRO A 225 1.42 16.60 26.82
N LYS A 226 0.31 17.01 26.22
CA LYS A 226 -1.01 16.76 26.78
C LYS A 226 -1.58 15.47 26.21
N PRO A 227 -2.12 14.57 27.05
CA PRO A 227 -2.79 13.39 26.54
C PRO A 227 -4.00 13.81 25.68
N PHE A 228 -4.24 13.05 24.64
CA PHE A 228 -5.41 13.18 23.79
C PHE A 228 -6.29 11.91 23.88
N SER A 229 -7.57 12.04 23.57
CA SER A 229 -8.49 10.92 23.42
C SER A 229 -9.51 11.24 22.31
N TYR A 230 -9.52 10.42 21.29
CA TYR A 230 -10.46 10.51 20.16
C TYR A 230 -11.26 9.23 20.06
N SER A 231 -12.58 9.35 19.92
CA SER A 231 -13.51 8.25 19.73
C SER A 231 -14.10 8.30 18.33
N PHE A 232 -14.17 7.14 17.68
CA PHE A 232 -14.77 6.96 16.36
C PHE A 232 -15.79 5.84 16.41
N ASP A 233 -16.93 6.04 15.75
CA ASP A 233 -18.01 5.04 15.64
C ASP A 233 -18.00 4.26 14.32
N GLY A 234 -16.99 4.51 13.47
CA GLY A 234 -16.83 3.89 12.17
C GLY A 234 -17.83 4.34 11.10
N LYS A 235 -18.67 5.33 11.40
CA LYS A 235 -19.70 5.88 10.49
C LYS A 235 -19.65 7.39 10.35
N SER A 236 -19.43 8.09 11.45
CA SER A 236 -19.30 9.54 11.48
C SER A 236 -17.83 9.95 11.39
N ASP A 237 -17.59 11.15 10.87
CA ASP A 237 -16.25 11.76 10.76
C ASP A 237 -15.19 10.82 10.11
N ILE A 238 -15.58 10.12 9.03
CA ILE A 238 -14.69 9.17 8.34
C ILE A 238 -13.38 9.81 7.89
N ARG A 239 -13.41 11.09 7.51
CA ARG A 239 -12.20 11.81 7.11
C ARG A 239 -11.20 11.94 8.26
N ALA A 240 -11.66 12.29 9.45
CA ALA A 240 -10.79 12.32 10.63
C ALA A 240 -10.33 10.91 11.03
N TYR A 241 -11.21 9.91 10.93
CA TYR A 241 -10.84 8.51 11.13
C TYR A 241 -9.72 8.07 10.18
N LYS A 242 -9.77 8.47 8.91
CA LYS A 242 -8.74 8.13 7.90
C LYS A 242 -7.38 8.76 8.19
N THR A 243 -7.31 9.82 8.98
CA THR A 243 -6.07 10.45 9.41
C THR A 243 -5.65 10.06 10.83
N SER A 244 -6.29 9.04 11.42
CA SER A 244 -5.96 8.51 12.75
C SER A 244 -5.22 7.18 12.68
N ALA A 245 -4.52 6.83 13.76
CA ALA A 245 -3.85 5.54 13.88
C ALA A 245 -4.84 4.35 13.89
N CYS A 246 -6.12 4.59 14.20
CA CYS A 246 -7.15 3.56 14.16
C CYS A 246 -7.34 2.99 12.75
N LEU A 247 -7.25 3.82 11.72
CA LEU A 247 -7.35 3.32 10.35
C LEU A 247 -6.16 2.44 9.98
N ASN A 248 -4.93 2.79 10.39
CA ASN A 248 -3.76 1.95 10.13
C ASN A 248 -3.93 0.55 10.73
N THR A 249 -4.46 0.45 11.94
CA THR A 249 -4.82 -0.84 12.56
C THR A 249 -5.84 -1.60 11.71
N GLU A 250 -6.87 -0.92 11.22
CA GLU A 250 -7.90 -1.53 10.37
C GLU A 250 -7.34 -1.99 9.01
N VAL A 251 -6.43 -1.22 8.40
CA VAL A 251 -5.71 -1.60 7.18
C VAL A 251 -4.91 -2.90 7.41
N THR A 252 -4.22 -3.00 8.54
CA THR A 252 -3.50 -4.23 8.92
C THR A 252 -4.45 -5.42 9.08
N GLU A 253 -5.60 -5.24 9.75
CA GLU A 253 -6.63 -6.29 9.86
C GLU A 253 -7.12 -6.76 8.48
N MET A 254 -7.33 -5.84 7.55
CA MET A 254 -7.74 -6.13 6.17
C MET A 254 -6.65 -6.86 5.40
N ALA A 255 -5.38 -6.45 5.54
CA ALA A 255 -4.24 -7.09 4.90
C ALA A 255 -4.07 -8.55 5.38
N ILE A 256 -4.15 -8.80 6.69
CA ILE A 256 -4.10 -10.13 7.28
C ILE A 256 -5.28 -11.00 6.78
N ALA A 257 -6.48 -10.43 6.71
CA ALA A 257 -7.64 -11.14 6.20
C ALA A 257 -7.48 -11.50 4.71
N CYS A 258 -6.90 -10.61 3.90
CA CYS A 258 -6.58 -10.84 2.50
C CYS A 258 -5.60 -12.01 2.33
N ILE A 259 -4.46 -11.96 3.02
CA ILE A 259 -3.43 -13.03 2.98
C ILE A 259 -4.04 -14.39 3.35
N ARG A 260 -4.77 -14.44 4.47
CA ARG A 260 -5.36 -15.70 4.97
C ARG A 260 -6.45 -16.24 4.05
N SER A 261 -7.31 -15.38 3.53
CA SER A 261 -8.43 -15.80 2.67
C SER A 261 -7.99 -16.18 1.27
N GLY A 262 -6.94 -15.56 0.76
CA GLY A 262 -6.34 -15.86 -0.53
C GLY A 262 -5.30 -16.99 -0.48
N ASN A 263 -4.91 -17.46 0.72
CA ASN A 263 -3.76 -18.37 0.89
C ASN A 263 -2.48 -17.81 0.23
N MET A 264 -2.29 -16.50 0.25
CA MET A 264 -1.18 -15.83 -0.43
C MET A 264 0.16 -16.32 0.09
N GLY A 265 1.08 -16.58 -0.81
CA GLY A 265 2.44 -17.05 -0.51
C GLY A 265 2.56 -18.51 -0.07
N LEU A 266 1.51 -19.34 -0.18
CA LEU A 266 1.57 -20.74 0.23
C LEU A 266 2.10 -21.69 -0.87
N ASP A 267 1.98 -21.31 -2.13
CA ASP A 267 2.52 -22.10 -3.26
C ASP A 267 3.88 -21.58 -3.74
N ASP A 268 4.36 -22.05 -4.88
CA ASP A 268 5.64 -21.64 -5.47
C ASP A 268 5.49 -20.47 -6.47
N ILE A 269 4.27 -19.93 -6.61
CA ILE A 269 4.00 -18.78 -7.47
C ILE A 269 4.04 -17.53 -6.60
N PRO A 270 4.87 -16.54 -6.93
CA PRO A 270 4.96 -15.31 -6.13
C PRO A 270 3.66 -14.51 -6.20
N ASP A 271 3.11 -14.17 -5.05
CA ASP A 271 1.97 -13.27 -4.90
C ASP A 271 2.43 -11.87 -4.50
N LEU A 272 1.57 -10.85 -4.70
CA LEU A 272 1.86 -9.48 -4.30
C LEU A 272 0.67 -8.86 -3.56
N LEU A 273 0.95 -8.34 -2.38
CA LEU A 273 0.02 -7.50 -1.63
C LEU A 273 0.61 -6.10 -1.46
N SER A 274 -0.07 -5.09 -2.00
CA SER A 274 0.23 -3.69 -1.71
C SER A 274 -0.67 -3.17 -0.60
N VAL A 275 -0.08 -2.60 0.43
CA VAL A 275 -0.78 -2.04 1.59
C VAL A 275 -0.33 -0.61 1.78
N SER A 276 -1.28 0.30 1.94
CA SER A 276 -0.96 1.71 2.17
C SER A 276 -1.47 2.18 3.54
N TYR A 277 -0.59 2.84 4.27
CA TYR A 277 -0.82 3.43 5.58
C TYR A 277 -0.73 4.96 5.51
N TYR A 278 -1.06 5.61 6.61
CA TYR A 278 -0.98 7.05 6.77
C TYR A 278 -0.10 7.42 7.97
N ALA A 279 0.83 8.35 7.78
CA ALA A 279 1.72 8.87 8.82
C ALA A 279 1.67 10.40 8.95
N GLY A 280 0.68 11.02 8.34
CA GLY A 280 0.55 12.48 8.32
C GLY A 280 -0.11 13.06 9.58
N ASN A 281 -0.45 14.33 9.48
CA ASN A 281 -1.09 15.05 10.56
C ASN A 281 -2.55 14.65 10.78
N TYR A 282 -3.00 14.67 12.02
CA TYR A 282 -4.40 14.49 12.38
C TYR A 282 -5.12 15.84 12.32
N LYS A 283 -6.27 15.88 11.63
CA LYS A 283 -7.13 17.07 11.50
C LYS A 283 -6.34 18.35 11.14
N MET A 284 -5.38 18.26 10.24
CA MET A 284 -4.59 19.40 9.76
C MET A 284 -3.73 20.08 10.86
N GLN A 285 -3.40 19.39 11.93
CA GLN A 285 -2.42 19.89 12.91
C GLN A 285 -1.05 20.13 12.26
N PRO A 286 -0.32 21.19 12.63
CA PRO A 286 1.02 21.43 12.11
C PRO A 286 1.98 20.29 12.49
N MET A 287 2.52 19.58 11.52
CA MET A 287 3.46 18.48 11.77
C MET A 287 4.79 18.98 12.35
N ASP A 288 5.22 20.19 11.99
CA ASP A 288 6.49 20.76 12.45
C ASP A 288 6.50 21.04 13.96
N GLU A 289 5.34 21.18 14.58
CA GLU A 289 5.19 21.26 16.03
C GLU A 289 5.35 19.91 16.73
N ARG A 290 5.44 18.80 15.97
CA ARG A 290 5.56 17.43 16.46
C ARG A 290 4.54 17.10 17.56
N PRO A 291 3.25 17.31 17.29
CA PRO A 291 2.21 17.05 18.28
C PRO A 291 2.24 15.57 18.70
N LEU A 292 1.70 15.29 19.88
CA LEU A 292 1.72 13.95 20.44
C LEU A 292 1.07 12.90 19.51
N GLU A 293 0.05 13.31 18.78
CA GLU A 293 -0.64 12.48 17.79
C GLU A 293 0.30 12.02 16.65
N VAL A 294 1.20 12.90 16.21
CA VAL A 294 2.19 12.53 15.16
C VAL A 294 3.19 11.54 15.72
N GLN A 295 3.74 11.77 16.91
CA GLN A 295 4.65 10.84 17.56
C GLN A 295 3.97 9.46 17.76
N ASP A 296 2.75 9.44 18.30
CA ASP A 296 1.98 8.22 18.54
C ASP A 296 1.67 7.46 17.24
N MET A 297 1.40 8.18 16.16
CA MET A 297 1.20 7.58 14.84
C MET A 297 2.43 6.77 14.39
N TYR A 298 3.63 7.36 14.51
CA TYR A 298 4.89 6.69 14.15
C TYR A 298 5.17 5.49 15.06
N LEU A 299 4.92 5.60 16.37
CA LEU A 299 5.11 4.51 17.32
C LEU A 299 4.16 3.34 17.06
N ARG A 300 2.91 3.61 16.64
CA ARG A 300 1.95 2.58 16.26
C ARG A 300 2.24 1.94 14.91
N LEU A 301 2.84 2.69 13.98
CA LEU A 301 3.31 2.13 12.71
C LEU A 301 4.52 1.21 12.89
N ASP A 302 5.31 1.46 13.93
CA ASP A 302 6.48 0.64 14.28
C ASP A 302 6.09 -0.75 14.83
N GLN A 303 4.90 -0.90 15.45
CA GLN A 303 4.38 -2.13 16.03
C GLN A 303 3.85 -3.13 14.98
#